data_e080864de6bd5e4334437f81d9b44e83
#
_entry.id   e080864de6bd5e4334437f81d9b44e83
#
_cell.length_a   1.000
_cell.length_b   1.000
_cell.length_c   1.000
_cell.angle_alpha   90.00
_cell.angle_beta   90.00
_cell.angle_gamma   90.00
#
_symmetry.space_group_name_H-M   'P 1'
#
loop_
_entity.id
_entity.type
_entity.pdbx_description
1 polymer ?
#
loop_
_entity_poly.entity_id
_entity_poly.type
_entity_poly.pdbx_seq_one_letter_code
_entity_poly.pdbx_strand_id
1 'polypeptide(L)'
;HDYKYFPEPDMVRLVTSPEFVENIRKTLPELPDARRERFVNEYGVTAYDAQVLTIEREVSEWFDSAAKNCKTPKILANWVISELLREVKELEGGLAAVKITPEQLATLVNLIADNTISGKIAKQVFAEMFETGEDPEKIIKEKGLVQVTDVSAIEPIVREVIAANEKQFAEFKSGNNPKMKGFFVGQVMKKSGGKASPKTATELLK
;
A
#
# COMPACT_ATOMS: atom_id res chain seq x y z
N HIS A 1 -3.01 43.08 30.62
CA HIS A 1 -2.44 44.31 30.02
C HIS A 1 -2.09 44.01 28.60
N ASP A 2 -2.94 44.48 27.65
CA ASP A 2 -2.64 44.35 26.23
C ASP A 2 -1.51 45.28 25.83
N TYR A 3 -0.57 44.80 25.05
CA TYR A 3 0.40 45.65 24.41
C TYR A 3 -0.33 46.61 23.49
N LYS A 4 -0.09 47.89 23.63
CA LYS A 4 -0.66 48.91 22.76
C LYS A 4 0.06 48.84 21.40
N TYR A 5 -0.61 48.26 20.42
CA TYR A 5 -0.15 48.27 19.03
C TYR A 5 -0.31 49.69 18.46
N PHE A 6 0.77 50.33 18.13
CA PHE A 6 0.79 51.57 17.38
C PHE A 6 1.69 51.40 16.16
N PRO A 7 1.43 52.15 15.10
CA PRO A 7 2.25 52.04 13.89
C PRO A 7 3.72 52.35 14.20
N GLU A 8 4.61 51.47 13.75
CA GLU A 8 6.05 51.69 13.86
C GLU A 8 6.44 52.88 12.98
N PRO A 9 7.10 53.94 13.53
CA PRO A 9 7.38 55.15 12.78
C PRO A 9 8.34 54.91 11.60
N ASP A 10 9.16 53.90 11.70
CA ASP A 10 10.17 53.57 10.65
C ASP A 10 9.62 52.66 9.55
N MET A 11 8.37 52.19 9.67
CA MET A 11 7.74 51.35 8.67
C MET A 11 6.68 52.11 7.88
N VAL A 12 6.83 52.08 6.56
CA VAL A 12 5.80 52.60 5.67
C VAL A 12 4.57 51.68 5.68
N ARG A 13 3.40 52.31 5.54
CA ARG A 13 2.13 51.55 5.50
C ARG A 13 2.12 50.59 4.32
N LEU A 14 2.04 49.31 4.58
CA LEU A 14 1.80 48.28 3.56
C LEU A 14 0.34 48.30 3.15
N VAL A 15 0.06 48.61 1.90
CA VAL A 15 -1.30 48.57 1.33
C VAL A 15 -1.36 47.46 0.29
N THR A 16 -2.14 46.44 0.54
CA THR A 16 -2.40 45.37 -0.44
C THR A 16 -3.69 45.68 -1.18
N SER A 17 -3.60 45.71 -2.53
CA SER A 17 -4.81 45.88 -3.34
C SER A 17 -5.66 44.59 -3.36
N PRO A 18 -6.98 44.69 -3.51
CA PRO A 18 -7.84 43.50 -3.70
C PRO A 18 -7.42 42.64 -4.86
N GLU A 19 -6.91 43.25 -5.95
CA GLU A 19 -6.38 42.55 -7.12
C GLU A 19 -5.13 41.71 -6.79
N PHE A 20 -4.22 42.27 -5.98
CA PHE A 20 -3.04 41.55 -5.51
C PHE A 20 -3.42 40.31 -4.69
N VAL A 21 -4.37 40.47 -3.76
CA VAL A 21 -4.88 39.35 -2.94
C VAL A 21 -5.52 38.27 -3.80
N GLU A 22 -6.34 38.68 -4.81
CA GLU A 22 -7.01 37.73 -5.69
C GLU A 22 -6.00 37.00 -6.62
N ASN A 23 -4.96 37.67 -7.08
CA ASN A 23 -3.91 37.03 -7.85
C ASN A 23 -3.17 35.98 -7.02
N ILE A 24 -2.83 36.27 -5.76
CA ILE A 24 -2.24 35.28 -4.86
C ILE A 24 -3.21 34.11 -4.65
N ARG A 25 -4.48 34.37 -4.40
CA ARG A 25 -5.49 33.32 -4.22
C ARG A 25 -5.56 32.35 -5.38
N LYS A 26 -5.46 32.83 -6.62
CA LYS A 26 -5.43 32.01 -7.83
C LYS A 26 -4.18 31.15 -7.96
N THR A 27 -3.08 31.54 -7.33
CA THR A 27 -1.81 30.80 -7.36
C THR A 27 -1.64 29.83 -6.19
N LEU A 28 -2.55 29.85 -5.21
CA LEU A 28 -2.50 28.92 -4.09
C LEU A 28 -2.66 27.48 -4.58
N PRO A 29 -1.77 26.58 -4.19
CA PRO A 29 -1.99 25.15 -4.42
C PRO A 29 -3.16 24.64 -3.58
N GLU A 30 -3.61 23.42 -3.86
CA GLU A 30 -4.58 22.74 -3.01
C GLU A 30 -4.10 22.70 -1.56
N LEU A 31 -4.93 23.22 -0.64
CA LEU A 31 -4.59 23.26 0.78
C LEU A 31 -4.69 21.87 1.42
N PRO A 32 -3.93 21.59 2.51
CA PRO A 32 -3.93 20.28 3.15
C PRO A 32 -5.30 19.77 3.56
N ASP A 33 -6.19 20.62 4.06
CA ASP A 33 -7.53 20.22 4.48
C ASP A 33 -8.41 19.81 3.28
N ALA A 34 -8.39 20.61 2.19
CA ALA A 34 -9.09 20.28 0.96
C ALA A 34 -8.56 18.97 0.34
N ARG A 35 -7.24 18.79 0.35
CA ARG A 35 -6.59 17.56 -0.14
C ARG A 35 -6.98 16.35 0.71
N ARG A 36 -7.07 16.50 2.02
CA ARG A 36 -7.52 15.44 2.93
C ARG A 36 -8.95 15.01 2.64
N GLU A 37 -9.85 15.97 2.47
CA GLU A 37 -11.24 15.69 2.09
C GLU A 37 -11.32 15.01 0.72
N ARG A 38 -10.54 15.46 -0.25
CA ARG A 38 -10.47 14.83 -1.57
C ARG A 38 -9.97 13.39 -1.49
N PHE A 39 -8.93 13.11 -0.73
CA PHE A 39 -8.42 11.75 -0.56
C PHE A 39 -9.46 10.80 0.05
N VAL A 40 -10.25 11.27 0.99
CA VAL A 40 -11.36 10.49 1.55
C VAL A 40 -12.46 10.27 0.51
N ASN A 41 -12.86 11.32 -0.20
CA ASN A 41 -14.02 11.27 -1.10
C ASN A 41 -13.72 10.58 -2.44
N GLU A 42 -12.54 10.83 -3.03
CA GLU A 42 -12.17 10.30 -4.35
C GLU A 42 -11.49 8.94 -4.26
N TYR A 43 -10.57 8.76 -3.29
CA TYR A 43 -9.76 7.55 -3.17
C TYR A 43 -10.31 6.55 -2.14
N GLY A 44 -11.33 6.94 -1.35
CA GLY A 44 -11.96 6.07 -0.37
C GLY A 44 -11.04 5.65 0.78
N VAL A 45 -9.97 6.41 1.03
CA VAL A 45 -9.08 6.17 2.18
C VAL A 45 -9.76 6.59 3.49
N THR A 46 -9.31 6.06 4.62
CA THR A 46 -9.87 6.48 5.90
C THR A 46 -9.45 7.91 6.25
N ALA A 47 -10.24 8.60 7.07
CA ALA A 47 -9.89 9.94 7.53
C ALA A 47 -8.53 9.98 8.25
N TYR A 48 -8.19 8.91 8.98
CA TYR A 48 -6.89 8.75 9.63
C TYR A 48 -5.76 8.62 8.60
N ASP A 49 -5.90 7.75 7.60
CA ASP A 49 -4.89 7.57 6.56
C ASP A 49 -4.70 8.87 5.75
N ALA A 50 -5.81 9.54 5.40
CA ALA A 50 -5.76 10.83 4.72
C ALA A 50 -5.02 11.88 5.55
N GLN A 51 -5.20 11.90 6.87
CA GLN A 51 -4.47 12.78 7.75
C GLN A 51 -2.96 12.49 7.72
N VAL A 52 -2.57 11.22 7.85
CA VAL A 52 -1.16 10.81 7.81
C VAL A 52 -0.51 11.17 6.47
N LEU A 53 -1.18 10.88 5.36
CA LEU A 53 -0.70 11.14 4.01
C LEU A 53 -0.60 12.64 3.67
N THR A 54 -1.25 13.52 4.44
CA THR A 54 -1.25 14.97 4.19
C THR A 54 -0.42 15.76 5.20
N ILE A 55 0.29 15.11 6.11
CA ILE A 55 1.20 15.78 7.07
C ILE A 55 2.33 16.49 6.31
N GLU A 56 2.95 15.78 5.37
CA GLU A 56 4.03 16.30 4.54
C GLU A 56 3.55 16.46 3.10
N ARG A 57 3.86 17.61 2.51
CA ARG A 57 3.45 17.93 1.14
C ARG A 57 4.00 16.94 0.14
N GLU A 58 5.26 16.59 0.26
CA GLU A 58 5.95 15.65 -0.65
C GLU A 58 5.29 14.28 -0.63
N VAL A 59 4.96 13.76 0.56
CA VAL A 59 4.26 12.48 0.73
C VAL A 59 2.89 12.53 0.08
N SER A 60 2.15 13.62 0.26
CA SER A 60 0.81 13.77 -0.31
C SER A 60 0.83 13.87 -1.84
N GLU A 61 1.79 14.56 -2.41
CA GLU A 61 1.98 14.68 -3.87
C GLU A 61 2.41 13.33 -4.46
N TRP A 62 3.31 12.61 -3.79
CA TRP A 62 3.76 11.29 -4.18
C TRP A 62 2.61 10.27 -4.17
N PHE A 63 1.81 10.25 -3.08
CA PHE A 63 0.64 9.39 -2.98
C PHE A 63 -0.41 9.73 -4.05
N ASP A 64 -0.70 11.00 -4.28
CA ASP A 64 -1.66 11.46 -5.28
C ASP A 64 -1.26 11.02 -6.71
N SER A 65 0.03 11.10 -7.03
CA SER A 65 0.56 10.60 -8.30
C SER A 65 0.35 9.09 -8.45
N ALA A 66 0.67 8.32 -7.41
CA ALA A 66 0.49 6.88 -7.42
C ALA A 66 -0.99 6.47 -7.51
N ALA A 67 -1.87 7.17 -6.78
CA ALA A 67 -3.30 6.87 -6.70
C ALA A 67 -4.03 7.01 -8.03
N LYS A 68 -3.61 7.93 -8.90
CA LYS A 68 -4.18 8.12 -10.24
C LYS A 68 -4.07 6.88 -11.13
N ASN A 69 -3.06 6.05 -10.90
CA ASN A 69 -2.78 4.84 -11.69
C ASN A 69 -3.12 3.55 -10.93
N CYS A 70 -3.73 3.66 -9.74
CA CYS A 70 -4.02 2.54 -8.86
C CYS A 70 -5.50 2.17 -8.85
N LYS A 71 -5.81 0.89 -9.08
CA LYS A 71 -7.18 0.35 -9.01
C LYS A 71 -7.75 0.36 -7.58
N THR A 72 -6.87 0.32 -6.58
CA THR A 72 -7.25 0.19 -5.17
C THR A 72 -6.47 1.18 -4.29
N PRO A 73 -6.78 2.49 -4.36
CA PRO A 73 -6.05 3.53 -3.63
C PRO A 73 -6.00 3.31 -2.11
N LYS A 74 -7.01 2.65 -1.54
CA LYS A 74 -7.05 2.29 -0.12
C LYS A 74 -5.93 1.30 0.26
N ILE A 75 -5.66 0.30 -0.58
CA ILE A 75 -4.54 -0.63 -0.37
C ILE A 75 -3.22 0.11 -0.57
N LEU A 76 -3.15 0.98 -1.59
CA LEU A 76 -1.98 1.82 -1.83
C LEU A 76 -1.64 2.70 -0.62
N ALA A 77 -2.65 3.34 0.00
CA ALA A 77 -2.45 4.15 1.21
C ALA A 77 -1.78 3.33 2.33
N ASN A 78 -2.25 2.10 2.57
CA ASN A 78 -1.63 1.21 3.54
C ASN A 78 -0.16 0.89 3.18
N TRP A 79 0.15 0.66 1.91
CA TRP A 79 1.51 0.40 1.45
C TRP A 79 2.43 1.60 1.62
N VAL A 80 1.92 2.79 1.28
CA VAL A 80 2.69 4.04 1.50
C VAL A 80 2.97 4.24 2.99
N ILE A 81 1.94 4.14 3.85
CA ILE A 81 2.08 4.41 5.28
C ILE A 81 2.93 3.35 5.99
N SER A 82 2.71 2.07 5.71
CA SER A 82 3.32 0.97 6.48
C SER A 82 4.66 0.49 5.93
N GLU A 83 4.83 0.50 4.62
CA GLU A 83 6.05 -0.02 3.99
C GLU A 83 6.96 1.12 3.50
N LEU A 84 6.46 2.01 2.63
CA LEU A 84 7.28 3.07 2.05
C LEU A 84 7.82 4.05 3.09
N LEU A 85 6.94 4.63 3.91
CA LEU A 85 7.37 5.62 4.92
C LEU A 85 8.24 5.02 6.02
N ARG A 86 8.15 3.72 6.27
CA ARG A 86 9.06 3.02 7.18
C ARG A 86 10.48 3.04 6.63
N GLU A 87 10.67 2.64 5.38
CA GLU A 87 11.98 2.62 4.74
C GLU A 87 12.55 4.05 4.53
N VAL A 88 11.68 5.01 4.19
CA VAL A 88 12.05 6.42 4.00
C VAL A 88 12.68 7.02 5.26
N LYS A 89 12.22 6.63 6.46
CA LYS A 89 12.77 7.12 7.73
C LYS A 89 14.23 6.76 7.95
N GLU A 90 14.67 5.65 7.38
CA GLU A 90 16.05 5.16 7.48
C GLU A 90 16.97 5.73 6.37
N LEU A 91 16.39 6.45 5.39
CA LEU A 91 17.14 7.01 4.26
C LEU A 91 17.64 8.42 4.54
N GLU A 92 18.93 8.64 4.35
CA GLU A 92 19.48 10.01 4.21
C GLU A 92 18.93 10.66 2.93
N GLY A 93 18.20 11.77 3.08
CA GLY A 93 17.55 12.47 1.98
C GLY A 93 16.03 12.20 1.85
N GLY A 94 15.46 11.36 2.72
CA GLY A 94 14.02 11.16 2.81
C GLY A 94 13.39 10.64 1.51
N LEU A 95 12.18 11.11 1.21
CA LEU A 95 11.41 10.65 0.04
C LEU A 95 12.10 10.98 -1.30
N ALA A 96 12.89 12.05 -1.37
CA ALA A 96 13.63 12.42 -2.57
C ALA A 96 14.74 11.42 -2.95
N ALA A 97 15.23 10.62 -1.99
CA ALA A 97 16.24 9.59 -2.21
C ALA A 97 15.66 8.23 -2.61
N VAL A 98 14.33 8.09 -2.61
CA VAL A 98 13.66 6.85 -2.98
C VAL A 98 13.80 6.59 -4.47
N LYS A 99 14.25 5.38 -4.83
CA LYS A 99 14.44 4.96 -6.22
C LYS A 99 13.13 4.52 -6.89
N ILE A 100 12.13 4.12 -6.11
CA ILE A 100 10.83 3.68 -6.60
C ILE A 100 9.99 4.88 -7.02
N THR A 101 9.39 4.80 -8.21
CA THR A 101 8.41 5.80 -8.63
C THR A 101 7.01 5.53 -8.07
N PRO A 102 6.14 6.56 -8.00
CA PRO A 102 4.74 6.38 -7.62
C PRO A 102 4.02 5.34 -8.49
N GLU A 103 4.29 5.33 -9.80
CA GLU A 103 3.68 4.44 -10.78
C GLU A 103 4.10 2.97 -10.56
N GLN A 104 5.35 2.76 -10.18
CA GLN A 104 5.86 1.41 -9.87
C GLN A 104 5.18 0.83 -8.64
N LEU A 105 4.98 1.62 -7.59
CA LEU A 105 4.25 1.14 -6.41
C LEU A 105 2.76 0.91 -6.73
N ALA A 106 2.13 1.77 -7.53
CA ALA A 106 0.76 1.55 -8.01
C ALA A 106 0.64 0.25 -8.80
N THR A 107 1.62 -0.06 -9.67
CA THR A 107 1.69 -1.32 -10.42
C THR A 107 1.79 -2.52 -9.49
N LEU A 108 2.67 -2.48 -8.48
CA LEU A 108 2.78 -3.54 -7.47
C LEU A 108 1.45 -3.79 -6.75
N VAL A 109 0.77 -2.71 -6.33
CA VAL A 109 -0.53 -2.81 -5.65
C VAL A 109 -1.62 -3.35 -6.59
N ASN A 110 -1.61 -2.97 -7.87
CA ASN A 110 -2.53 -3.51 -8.86
C ASN A 110 -2.33 -5.03 -9.06
N LEU A 111 -1.09 -5.52 -9.07
CA LEU A 111 -0.78 -6.95 -9.15
C LEU A 111 -1.29 -7.73 -7.92
N ILE A 112 -1.31 -7.10 -6.76
CA ILE A 112 -1.95 -7.68 -5.55
C ILE A 112 -3.47 -7.72 -5.72
N ALA A 113 -4.07 -6.62 -6.17
CA ALA A 113 -5.52 -6.51 -6.37
C ALA A 113 -6.04 -7.53 -7.40
N ASP A 114 -5.26 -7.76 -8.46
CA ASP A 114 -5.55 -8.73 -9.51
C ASP A 114 -5.23 -10.19 -9.10
N ASN A 115 -4.76 -10.42 -7.86
CA ASN A 115 -4.31 -11.73 -7.36
C ASN A 115 -3.18 -12.38 -8.20
N THR A 116 -2.41 -11.59 -8.91
CA THR A 116 -1.23 -12.07 -9.65
C THR A 116 -0.12 -12.48 -8.70
N ILE A 117 0.00 -11.77 -7.57
CA ILE A 117 0.94 -12.07 -6.49
C ILE A 117 0.24 -11.99 -5.12
N SER A 118 0.74 -12.77 -4.16
CA SER A 118 0.28 -12.67 -2.78
C SER A 118 0.92 -11.49 -2.04
N GLY A 119 0.28 -11.00 -0.97
CA GLY A 119 0.85 -9.92 -0.15
C GLY A 119 2.24 -10.25 0.41
N LYS A 120 2.54 -11.53 0.67
CA LYS A 120 3.88 -11.97 1.09
C LYS A 120 4.92 -11.80 -0.02
N ILE A 121 4.57 -12.20 -1.23
CA ILE A 121 5.42 -12.01 -2.42
C ILE A 121 5.60 -10.53 -2.70
N ALA A 122 4.54 -9.74 -2.60
CA ALA A 122 4.60 -8.30 -2.82
C ALA A 122 5.60 -7.60 -1.89
N LYS A 123 5.70 -8.01 -0.62
CA LYS A 123 6.71 -7.47 0.31
C LYS A 123 8.14 -7.81 -0.11
N GLN A 124 8.37 -9.00 -0.66
CA GLN A 124 9.69 -9.39 -1.19
C GLN A 124 10.05 -8.57 -2.43
N VAL A 125 9.07 -8.40 -3.34
CA VAL A 125 9.25 -7.58 -4.55
C VAL A 125 9.49 -6.12 -4.18
N PHE A 126 8.74 -5.57 -3.22
CA PHE A 126 8.91 -4.21 -2.75
C PHE A 126 10.31 -3.95 -2.18
N ALA A 127 10.82 -4.85 -1.33
CA ALA A 127 12.17 -4.71 -0.79
C ALA A 127 13.22 -4.61 -1.90
N GLU A 128 13.12 -5.43 -2.92
CA GLU A 128 14.03 -5.40 -4.06
C GLU A 128 13.84 -4.16 -4.94
N MET A 129 12.61 -3.76 -5.21
CA MET A 129 12.31 -2.50 -5.87
C MET A 129 12.94 -1.32 -5.14
N PHE A 130 12.85 -1.31 -3.79
CA PHE A 130 13.39 -0.24 -2.97
C PHE A 130 14.91 -0.13 -3.07
N GLU A 131 15.62 -1.25 -3.14
CA GLU A 131 17.07 -1.30 -3.29
C GLU A 131 17.53 -0.95 -4.73
N THR A 132 16.85 -1.50 -5.73
CA THR A 132 17.30 -1.46 -7.13
C THR A 132 16.65 -0.36 -7.96
N GLY A 133 15.39 0.01 -7.68
CA GLY A 133 14.56 0.87 -8.51
C GLY A 133 13.94 0.14 -9.71
N GLU A 134 14.06 -1.19 -9.78
CA GLU A 134 13.54 -1.98 -10.90
C GLU A 134 12.02 -2.11 -10.85
N ASP A 135 11.42 -2.37 -12.02
CA ASP A 135 9.98 -2.56 -12.16
C ASP A 135 9.49 -3.85 -11.50
N PRO A 136 8.35 -3.82 -10.79
CA PRO A 136 7.79 -4.99 -10.12
C PRO A 136 7.52 -6.16 -11.06
N GLU A 137 7.03 -5.90 -12.26
CA GLU A 137 6.76 -6.95 -13.26
C GLU A 137 8.03 -7.65 -13.71
N LYS A 138 9.14 -6.91 -13.87
CA LYS A 138 10.44 -7.46 -14.23
C LYS A 138 10.94 -8.41 -13.13
N ILE A 139 10.95 -7.95 -11.88
CA ILE A 139 11.38 -8.74 -10.71
C ILE A 139 10.56 -10.03 -10.58
N ILE A 140 9.21 -9.91 -10.71
CA ILE A 140 8.29 -11.05 -10.62
C ILE A 140 8.59 -12.08 -11.73
N LYS A 141 8.82 -11.63 -12.95
CA LYS A 141 9.11 -12.48 -14.10
C LYS A 141 10.46 -13.20 -13.94
N GLU A 142 11.51 -12.47 -13.58
CA GLU A 142 12.86 -13.03 -13.42
C GLU A 142 12.93 -14.07 -12.29
N LYS A 143 12.20 -13.85 -11.21
CA LYS A 143 12.18 -14.78 -10.06
C LYS A 143 11.06 -15.81 -10.09
N GLY A 144 10.20 -15.78 -11.11
CA GLY A 144 9.07 -16.69 -11.25
C GLY A 144 8.11 -16.63 -10.05
N LEU A 145 7.80 -15.42 -9.58
CA LEU A 145 7.01 -15.16 -8.36
C LEU A 145 5.49 -15.03 -8.62
N VAL A 146 5.04 -15.45 -9.80
CA VAL A 146 3.60 -15.45 -10.12
C VAL A 146 2.86 -16.40 -9.19
N GLN A 147 1.72 -15.96 -8.66
CA GLN A 147 0.86 -16.80 -7.84
C GLN A 147 0.22 -17.89 -8.68
N VAL A 148 0.35 -19.14 -8.23
CA VAL A 148 -0.33 -20.27 -8.84
C VAL A 148 -1.78 -20.29 -8.38
N THR A 149 -2.71 -20.00 -9.29
CA THR A 149 -4.16 -20.07 -9.05
C THR A 149 -4.78 -21.31 -9.66
N ASP A 150 -4.02 -22.05 -10.47
CA ASP A 150 -4.49 -23.26 -11.12
C ASP A 150 -4.78 -24.36 -10.09
N VAL A 151 -6.02 -24.82 -10.09
CA VAL A 151 -6.52 -25.89 -9.20
C VAL A 151 -5.71 -27.16 -9.39
N SER A 152 -5.38 -27.51 -10.65
CA SER A 152 -4.64 -28.73 -10.99
C SER A 152 -3.20 -28.73 -10.44
N ALA A 153 -2.60 -27.55 -10.27
CA ALA A 153 -1.27 -27.41 -9.71
C ALA A 153 -1.28 -27.38 -8.16
N ILE A 154 -2.37 -26.91 -7.56
CA ILE A 154 -2.50 -26.80 -6.10
C ILE A 154 -3.05 -28.10 -5.47
N GLU A 155 -3.92 -28.81 -6.16
CA GLU A 155 -4.56 -30.04 -5.68
C GLU A 155 -3.57 -31.12 -5.22
N PRO A 156 -2.48 -31.44 -5.96
CA PRO A 156 -1.48 -32.39 -5.48
C PRO A 156 -0.84 -31.97 -4.15
N ILE A 157 -0.55 -30.66 -3.98
CA ILE A 157 0.04 -30.12 -2.77
C ILE A 157 -0.94 -30.26 -1.59
N VAL A 158 -2.23 -29.99 -1.83
CA VAL A 158 -3.29 -30.16 -0.81
C VAL A 158 -3.40 -31.60 -0.40
N ARG A 159 -3.45 -32.54 -1.34
CA ARG A 159 -3.52 -33.99 -1.06
C ARG A 159 -2.33 -34.46 -0.24
N GLU A 160 -1.14 -34.02 -0.57
CA GLU A 160 0.09 -34.36 0.12
C GLU A 160 0.12 -33.78 1.57
N VAL A 161 -0.40 -32.56 1.76
CA VAL A 161 -0.54 -31.96 3.10
C VAL A 161 -1.57 -32.71 3.92
N ILE A 162 -2.69 -33.15 3.33
CA ILE A 162 -3.70 -33.98 4.00
C ILE A 162 -3.11 -35.31 4.41
N ALA A 163 -2.42 -36.02 3.52
CA ALA A 163 -1.79 -37.29 3.79
C ALA A 163 -0.72 -37.21 4.90
N ALA A 164 0.02 -36.11 4.97
CA ALA A 164 1.00 -35.88 6.04
C ALA A 164 0.35 -35.54 7.39
N ASN A 165 -0.94 -35.20 7.44
CA ASN A 165 -1.65 -34.75 8.65
C ASN A 165 -3.02 -35.42 8.80
N GLU A 166 -3.12 -36.74 8.59
CA GLU A 166 -4.37 -37.48 8.56
C GLU A 166 -5.21 -37.33 9.84
N LYS A 167 -4.58 -37.38 11.02
CA LYS A 167 -5.28 -37.22 12.30
C LYS A 167 -5.95 -35.85 12.43
N GLN A 168 -5.21 -34.79 12.10
CA GLN A 168 -5.73 -33.44 12.14
C GLN A 168 -6.80 -33.21 11.07
N PHE A 169 -6.69 -33.89 9.92
CA PHE A 169 -7.72 -33.82 8.88
C PHE A 169 -9.01 -34.50 9.29
N ALA A 170 -8.93 -35.62 10.00
CA ALA A 170 -10.10 -36.29 10.59
C ALA A 170 -10.82 -35.38 11.60
N GLU A 171 -10.09 -34.69 12.47
CA GLU A 171 -10.64 -33.68 13.38
C GLU A 171 -11.30 -32.51 12.66
N PHE A 172 -10.67 -32.02 11.57
CA PHE A 172 -11.24 -30.97 10.75
C PHE A 172 -12.56 -31.42 10.10
N LYS A 173 -12.60 -32.63 9.55
CA LYS A 173 -13.78 -33.19 8.88
C LYS A 173 -14.94 -33.47 9.85
N SER A 174 -14.64 -33.75 11.13
CA SER A 174 -15.66 -33.93 12.19
C SER A 174 -16.34 -32.62 12.62
N GLY A 175 -15.86 -31.47 12.15
CA GLY A 175 -16.40 -30.15 12.48
C GLY A 175 -16.02 -29.61 13.86
N ASN A 176 -15.28 -30.37 14.67
CA ASN A 176 -14.96 -30.03 16.05
C ASN A 176 -14.00 -28.83 16.20
N ASN A 177 -13.25 -28.47 15.14
CA ASN A 177 -12.27 -27.40 15.23
C ASN A 177 -12.18 -26.58 13.94
N PRO A 178 -12.95 -25.49 13.80
CA PRO A 178 -12.92 -24.64 12.61
C PRO A 178 -11.58 -23.93 12.38
N LYS A 179 -10.72 -23.82 13.41
CA LYS A 179 -9.38 -23.22 13.29
C LYS A 179 -8.40 -24.09 12.49
N MET A 180 -8.69 -25.39 12.37
CA MET A 180 -7.87 -26.33 11.58
C MET A 180 -7.83 -25.99 10.10
N LYS A 181 -8.85 -25.32 9.57
CA LYS A 181 -8.83 -24.81 8.19
C LYS A 181 -7.65 -23.89 7.95
N GLY A 182 -7.41 -22.95 8.86
CA GLY A 182 -6.25 -22.04 8.78
C GLY A 182 -4.90 -22.78 8.85
N PHE A 183 -4.83 -23.85 9.66
CA PHE A 183 -3.65 -24.71 9.74
C PHE A 183 -3.32 -25.36 8.39
N PHE A 184 -4.30 -26.00 7.74
CA PHE A 184 -4.10 -26.65 6.44
C PHE A 184 -3.73 -25.65 5.35
N VAL A 185 -4.41 -24.50 5.27
CA VAL A 185 -4.06 -23.43 4.33
C VAL A 185 -2.61 -22.95 4.58
N GLY A 186 -2.22 -22.79 5.84
CA GLY A 186 -0.85 -22.43 6.23
C GLY A 186 0.19 -23.46 5.77
N GLN A 187 -0.09 -24.75 5.90
CA GLN A 187 0.80 -25.84 5.43
C GLN A 187 0.92 -25.88 3.91
N VAL A 188 -0.20 -25.70 3.18
CA VAL A 188 -0.20 -25.59 1.72
C VAL A 188 0.63 -24.39 1.26
N MET A 189 0.45 -23.23 1.92
CA MET A 189 1.23 -22.03 1.63
C MET A 189 2.72 -22.24 1.91
N LYS A 190 3.08 -22.89 3.01
CA LYS A 190 4.47 -23.21 3.34
C LYS A 190 5.09 -24.14 2.29
N LYS A 191 4.38 -25.19 1.88
CA LYS A 191 4.87 -26.19 0.92
C LYS A 191 4.99 -25.64 -0.49
N SER A 192 4.10 -24.74 -0.89
CA SER A 192 4.16 -24.03 -2.18
C SER A 192 5.15 -22.86 -2.22
N GLY A 193 5.90 -22.61 -1.14
CA GLY A 193 6.79 -21.44 -1.04
C GLY A 193 6.06 -20.09 -1.06
N GLY A 194 4.75 -20.07 -0.73
CA GLY A 194 3.92 -18.88 -0.76
C GLY A 194 3.28 -18.59 -2.12
N LYS A 195 3.48 -19.47 -3.11
CA LYS A 195 2.97 -19.29 -4.49
C LYS A 195 1.52 -19.76 -4.66
N ALA A 196 1.00 -20.69 -3.83
CA ALA A 196 -0.39 -21.11 -3.93
C ALA A 196 -1.36 -19.99 -3.55
N SER A 197 -2.53 -19.93 -4.20
CA SER A 197 -3.60 -19.04 -3.80
C SER A 197 -4.27 -19.54 -2.51
N PRO A 198 -4.30 -18.74 -1.41
CA PRO A 198 -4.99 -19.13 -0.18
C PRO A 198 -6.48 -19.38 -0.40
N LYS A 199 -7.09 -18.64 -1.34
CA LYS A 199 -8.50 -18.80 -1.70
C LYS A 199 -8.75 -20.16 -2.35
N THR A 200 -7.96 -20.51 -3.36
CA THR A 200 -8.05 -21.79 -4.05
C THR A 200 -7.74 -22.98 -3.11
N ALA A 201 -6.70 -22.84 -2.27
CA ALA A 201 -6.42 -23.85 -1.23
C ALA A 201 -7.58 -24.01 -0.24
N THR A 202 -8.26 -22.93 0.12
CA THR A 202 -9.43 -22.93 1.00
C THR A 202 -10.65 -23.62 0.36
N GLU A 203 -10.82 -23.46 -0.95
CA GLU A 203 -11.89 -24.10 -1.73
C GLU A 203 -11.66 -25.60 -1.89
N LEU A 204 -10.42 -26.01 -2.10
CA LEU A 204 -10.04 -27.43 -2.20
C LEU A 204 -10.08 -28.19 -0.87
N LEU A 205 -10.12 -27.49 0.26
CA LEU A 205 -10.26 -28.08 1.61
C LEU A 205 -11.73 -28.18 2.07
N LYS A 206 -12.71 -27.83 1.23
CA LYS A 206 -14.14 -28.03 1.50
C LYS A 206 -14.58 -29.44 1.12
#